data_88f0e4c098b261d2bbf9129c4771b5f5
#
_entry.id   88f0e4c098b261d2bbf9129c4771b5f5
#
_cell.length_a   1.000
_cell.length_b   1.000
_cell.length_c   1.000
_cell.angle_alpha   90.00
_cell.angle_beta   90.00
_cell.angle_gamma   90.00
#
_symmetry.space_group_name_H-M   'P 1'
#
loop_
_entity.id
_entity.type
_entity.pdbx_description
1 polymer ?
#
loop_
_entity_poly.entity_id
_entity_poly.type
_entity_poly.pdbx_seq_one_letter_code
_entity_poly.pdbx_strand_id
1 'polypeptide(L)'
;PHLIVCDRTVGGIYENIVTPEKQVPEEPLFIPWETCTTVGEKFSFHYTDTFKSGRELVHLLLDVVSKGGNLALNLAPQPDGELPGRAVASLRDMGRWLRMHGEGIYETVIAEPFFERNIKYTKKGKTIYAFYLYEDYASLPLRVHLTVPDKISRVRLMRTGQDIPFEQIENKIILDTETAVRNTAFYADCFILE
;
A
#
# COMPACT_ATOMS: atom_id res chain seq x y z
N PRO A 1 22.48 -20.76 -11.71
CA PRO A 1 22.59 -19.98 -10.45
C PRO A 1 21.77 -18.70 -10.44
N HIS A 2 21.08 -18.32 -11.54
CA HIS A 2 20.25 -17.12 -11.66
C HIS A 2 18.77 -17.41 -11.92
N LEU A 3 18.36 -18.69 -11.81
CA LEU A 3 16.98 -19.08 -12.01
C LEU A 3 16.13 -18.68 -10.81
N ILE A 4 15.00 -18.00 -11.05
CA ILE A 4 13.96 -17.78 -10.06
C ILE A 4 12.90 -18.87 -10.27
N VAL A 5 12.60 -19.60 -9.21
CA VAL A 5 11.61 -20.70 -9.20
C VAL A 5 10.46 -20.28 -8.29
N CYS A 6 9.26 -20.19 -8.83
CA CYS A 6 8.06 -19.94 -8.04
C CYS A 6 7.35 -21.25 -7.65
N ASP A 7 6.56 -21.17 -6.59
CA ASP A 7 5.78 -22.26 -5.98
C ASP A 7 4.75 -22.93 -6.92
N ARG A 8 4.48 -22.34 -8.07
CA ARG A 8 3.48 -22.87 -9.03
C ARG A 8 4.00 -23.99 -9.93
N THR A 9 5.29 -24.27 -9.93
CA THR A 9 5.89 -25.23 -10.85
C THR A 9 6.39 -26.50 -10.17
N VAL A 10 7.18 -26.39 -9.14
CA VAL A 10 7.85 -27.52 -8.49
C VAL A 10 7.49 -27.65 -7.02
N GLY A 11 7.46 -26.52 -6.31
CA GLY A 11 7.27 -26.47 -4.85
C GLY A 11 8.49 -26.91 -4.05
N GLY A 12 8.45 -26.65 -2.76
CA GLY A 12 9.40 -27.14 -1.79
C GLY A 12 10.72 -26.40 -1.75
N ILE A 13 11.82 -27.13 -1.51
CA ILE A 13 13.15 -26.56 -1.22
C ILE A 13 13.79 -25.74 -2.35
N TYR A 14 13.25 -25.81 -3.55
CA TYR A 14 13.77 -25.09 -4.72
C TYR A 14 13.07 -23.75 -4.98
N GLU A 15 12.04 -23.43 -4.23
CA GLU A 15 11.32 -22.17 -4.36
C GLU A 15 12.16 -21.00 -3.89
N ASN A 16 12.18 -19.93 -4.71
CA ASN A 16 12.82 -18.66 -4.38
C ASN A 16 11.82 -17.55 -4.15
N ILE A 17 10.58 -17.74 -4.63
CA ILE A 17 9.47 -16.81 -4.52
C ILE A 17 8.16 -17.59 -4.42
N VAL A 18 7.24 -17.11 -3.59
CA VAL A 18 5.87 -17.64 -3.52
C VAL A 18 4.89 -16.64 -4.13
N THR A 19 3.83 -17.18 -4.75
CA THR A 19 2.89 -16.42 -5.54
C THR A 19 1.43 -16.70 -5.14
N PRO A 20 0.98 -16.27 -3.94
CA PRO A 20 -0.40 -16.44 -3.51
C PRO A 20 -1.34 -15.75 -4.51
N GLU A 21 -2.32 -16.51 -5.03
CA GLU A 21 -3.26 -15.99 -6.01
C GLU A 21 -4.49 -15.40 -5.33
N LYS A 22 -4.78 -14.12 -5.61
CA LYS A 22 -5.89 -13.34 -5.03
C LYS A 22 -5.90 -13.31 -3.49
N GLN A 23 -4.77 -13.57 -2.88
CA GLN A 23 -4.62 -13.59 -1.43
C GLN A 23 -3.46 -12.71 -1.01
N VAL A 24 -3.61 -12.04 0.11
CA VAL A 24 -2.52 -11.36 0.81
C VAL A 24 -2.29 -12.12 2.11
N PRO A 25 -1.08 -12.61 2.38
CA PRO A 25 -0.78 -13.27 3.65
C PRO A 25 -1.18 -12.41 4.85
N GLU A 26 -1.64 -13.03 5.94
CA GLU A 26 -1.98 -12.28 7.16
C GLU A 26 -0.74 -11.64 7.78
N GLU A 27 0.37 -12.37 7.78
CA GLU A 27 1.67 -11.94 8.31
C GLU A 27 2.72 -11.84 7.20
N PRO A 28 3.80 -11.04 7.40
CA PRO A 28 4.94 -11.00 6.50
C PRO A 28 5.56 -12.39 6.30
N LEU A 29 5.95 -12.70 5.06
CA LEU A 29 6.65 -13.94 4.74
C LEU A 29 8.17 -13.72 4.78
N PHE A 30 8.92 -14.77 5.19
CA PHE A 30 10.39 -14.77 5.20
C PHE A 30 11.02 -15.13 3.84
N ILE A 31 10.21 -15.26 2.81
CA ILE A 31 10.59 -15.51 1.42
C ILE A 31 10.00 -14.41 0.55
N PRO A 32 10.67 -13.95 -0.51
CA PRO A 32 10.07 -13.02 -1.47
C PRO A 32 8.73 -13.54 -1.99
N TRP A 33 7.76 -12.65 -2.13
CA TRP A 33 6.43 -13.03 -2.60
C TRP A 33 5.78 -11.96 -3.46
N GLU A 34 4.89 -12.41 -4.33
CA GLU A 34 4.08 -11.56 -5.18
C GLU A 34 2.65 -12.11 -5.25
N THR A 35 1.65 -11.29 -4.95
CA THR A 35 0.27 -11.70 -5.20
C THR A 35 -0.16 -11.29 -6.61
N CYS A 36 -0.69 -12.25 -7.36
CA CYS A 36 -1.39 -11.98 -8.61
C CYS A 36 -2.88 -11.87 -8.33
N THR A 37 -3.46 -10.71 -8.59
CA THR A 37 -4.88 -10.46 -8.41
C THR A 37 -5.45 -9.64 -9.58
N THR A 38 -6.74 -9.31 -9.52
CA THR A 38 -7.47 -8.69 -10.62
C THR A 38 -8.06 -7.33 -10.22
N VAL A 39 -8.12 -6.39 -11.16
CA VAL A 39 -8.89 -5.15 -10.99
C VAL A 39 -10.38 -5.47 -10.90
N GLY A 40 -10.87 -6.42 -11.71
CA GLY A 40 -12.21 -6.98 -11.62
C GLY A 40 -12.29 -8.19 -10.70
N GLU A 41 -13.38 -8.94 -10.76
CA GLU A 41 -13.56 -10.21 -10.05
C GLU A 41 -12.93 -11.38 -10.78
N LYS A 42 -12.86 -11.31 -12.11
CA LYS A 42 -12.40 -12.39 -12.99
C LYS A 42 -11.05 -12.09 -13.63
N PHE A 43 -10.25 -13.12 -13.91
CA PHE A 43 -9.02 -12.99 -14.70
C PHE A 43 -9.28 -12.72 -16.18
N SER A 44 -10.38 -13.27 -16.72
CA SER A 44 -10.85 -13.03 -18.07
C SER A 44 -11.93 -11.96 -18.10
N PHE A 45 -12.14 -11.35 -19.26
CA PHE A 45 -13.19 -10.36 -19.45
C PHE A 45 -14.61 -10.96 -19.28
N HIS A 46 -15.45 -10.22 -18.57
CA HIS A 46 -16.87 -10.46 -18.44
C HIS A 46 -17.65 -9.15 -18.57
N TYR A 47 -18.75 -9.16 -19.32
CA TYR A 47 -19.59 -7.98 -19.51
C TYR A 47 -20.24 -7.46 -18.22
N THR A 48 -20.44 -8.34 -17.25
CA THR A 48 -21.06 -8.05 -15.95
C THR A 48 -20.05 -7.97 -14.81
N ASP A 49 -18.75 -7.83 -15.14
CA ASP A 49 -17.70 -7.75 -14.11
C ASP A 49 -17.81 -6.45 -13.30
N THR A 50 -17.50 -6.54 -12.02
CA THR A 50 -17.38 -5.40 -11.12
C THR A 50 -15.90 -5.08 -10.88
N PHE A 51 -15.57 -3.80 -10.86
CA PHE A 51 -14.19 -3.37 -10.76
C PHE A 51 -13.94 -2.67 -9.43
N LYS A 52 -12.81 -2.98 -8.80
CA LYS A 52 -12.33 -2.30 -7.61
C LYS A 52 -12.16 -0.81 -7.89
N SER A 53 -12.57 0.00 -6.95
CA SER A 53 -12.33 1.45 -6.96
C SER A 53 -10.84 1.76 -6.81
N GLY A 54 -10.44 2.98 -7.14
CA GLY A 54 -9.07 3.45 -6.91
C GLY A 54 -8.63 3.34 -5.44
N ARG A 55 -9.58 3.54 -4.50
CA ARG A 55 -9.32 3.35 -3.07
C ARG A 55 -9.03 1.90 -2.73
N GLU A 56 -9.87 0.96 -3.18
CA GLU A 56 -9.65 -0.47 -2.91
C GLU A 56 -8.31 -0.95 -3.49
N LEU A 57 -7.91 -0.43 -4.66
CA LEU A 57 -6.62 -0.75 -5.26
C LEU A 57 -5.44 -0.17 -4.47
N VAL A 58 -5.56 1.05 -3.94
CA VAL A 58 -4.53 1.67 -3.09
C VAL A 58 -4.43 0.93 -1.76
N HIS A 59 -5.55 0.59 -1.11
CA HIS A 59 -5.56 -0.17 0.15
C HIS A 59 -4.96 -1.56 -0.03
N LEU A 60 -5.29 -2.24 -1.13
CA LEU A 60 -4.71 -3.53 -1.49
C LEU A 60 -3.18 -3.41 -1.68
N LEU A 61 -2.71 -2.41 -2.43
CA LEU A 61 -1.28 -2.17 -2.60
C LEU A 61 -0.57 -1.96 -1.27
N LEU A 62 -1.14 -1.12 -0.40
CA LEU A 62 -0.58 -0.84 0.93
C LEU A 62 -0.56 -2.09 1.82
N ASP A 63 -1.57 -2.94 1.73
CA ASP A 63 -1.60 -4.21 2.46
C ASP A 63 -0.51 -5.17 1.97
N VAL A 64 -0.26 -5.21 0.68
CA VAL A 64 0.80 -6.03 0.07
C VAL A 64 2.19 -5.53 0.46
N VAL A 65 2.48 -4.23 0.22
CA VAL A 65 3.84 -3.69 0.40
C VAL A 65 4.25 -3.56 1.86
N SER A 66 3.31 -3.30 2.78
CA SER A 66 3.60 -3.27 4.21
C SER A 66 4.06 -4.63 4.76
N LYS A 67 3.71 -5.72 4.07
CA LYS A 67 4.11 -7.09 4.37
C LYS A 67 5.28 -7.58 3.49
N GLY A 68 5.93 -6.67 2.75
CA GLY A 68 7.11 -6.96 1.93
C GLY A 68 6.82 -7.68 0.62
N GLY A 69 5.58 -7.66 0.15
CA GLY A 69 5.18 -8.29 -1.11
C GLY A 69 5.17 -7.36 -2.31
N ASN A 70 5.04 -7.95 -3.48
CA ASN A 70 4.79 -7.27 -4.74
C ASN A 70 3.37 -7.54 -5.23
N LEU A 71 2.78 -6.58 -5.93
CA LEU A 71 1.44 -6.67 -6.48
C LEU A 71 1.50 -6.80 -8.00
N ALA A 72 1.10 -7.96 -8.54
CA ALA A 72 0.80 -8.16 -9.95
C ALA A 72 -0.71 -7.99 -10.16
N LEU A 73 -1.09 -6.93 -10.85
CA LEU A 73 -2.49 -6.55 -11.02
C LEU A 73 -2.96 -6.80 -12.47
N ASN A 74 -3.83 -7.79 -12.63
CA ASN A 74 -4.39 -8.17 -13.94
C ASN A 74 -5.60 -7.30 -14.30
N LEU A 75 -5.68 -6.94 -15.58
CA LEU A 75 -6.87 -6.37 -16.20
C LEU A 75 -7.09 -7.05 -17.55
N ALA A 76 -8.23 -7.73 -17.71
CA ALA A 76 -8.58 -8.42 -18.94
C ALA A 76 -9.11 -7.43 -20.02
N PRO A 77 -8.60 -7.49 -21.26
CA PRO A 77 -9.13 -6.71 -22.36
C PRO A 77 -10.51 -7.23 -22.80
N GLN A 78 -11.28 -6.35 -23.39
CA GLN A 78 -12.55 -6.66 -24.07
C GLN A 78 -12.30 -7.43 -25.39
N PRO A 79 -13.31 -8.02 -26.01
CA PRO A 79 -13.16 -8.76 -27.27
C PRO A 79 -12.62 -7.93 -28.43
N ASP A 80 -12.78 -6.60 -28.41
CA ASP A 80 -12.24 -5.65 -29.38
C ASP A 80 -10.77 -5.24 -29.09
N GLY A 81 -10.19 -5.75 -27.99
CA GLY A 81 -8.85 -5.44 -27.53
C GLY A 81 -8.74 -4.19 -26.66
N GLU A 82 -9.80 -3.43 -26.46
CA GLU A 82 -9.80 -2.28 -25.57
C GLU A 82 -9.93 -2.71 -24.09
N LEU A 83 -9.50 -1.82 -23.20
CA LEU A 83 -9.64 -2.05 -21.75
C LEU A 83 -10.96 -1.46 -21.24
N PRO A 84 -11.67 -2.13 -20.32
CA PRO A 84 -12.90 -1.62 -19.74
C PRO A 84 -12.71 -0.23 -19.10
N GLY A 85 -13.46 0.78 -19.56
CA GLY A 85 -13.25 2.17 -19.17
C GLY A 85 -13.33 2.43 -17.67
N ARG A 86 -14.22 1.70 -16.94
CA ARG A 86 -14.32 1.79 -15.47
C ARG A 86 -13.04 1.29 -14.78
N ALA A 87 -12.48 0.18 -15.24
CA ALA A 87 -11.24 -0.35 -14.69
C ALA A 87 -10.06 0.58 -14.97
N VAL A 88 -9.99 1.13 -16.19
CA VAL A 88 -8.97 2.16 -16.55
C VAL A 88 -9.09 3.39 -15.66
N ALA A 89 -10.30 3.84 -15.32
CA ALA A 89 -10.50 4.96 -14.41
C ALA A 89 -9.92 4.67 -13.02
N SER A 90 -10.22 3.50 -12.44
CA SER A 90 -9.69 3.07 -11.15
C SER A 90 -8.15 2.98 -11.13
N LEU A 91 -7.56 2.44 -12.21
CA LEU A 91 -6.09 2.39 -12.36
C LEU A 91 -5.46 3.78 -12.49
N ARG A 92 -6.12 4.71 -13.17
CA ARG A 92 -5.67 6.10 -13.27
C ARG A 92 -5.72 6.81 -11.92
N ASP A 93 -6.74 6.52 -11.10
CA ASP A 93 -6.85 7.03 -9.73
C ASP A 93 -5.70 6.52 -8.86
N MET A 94 -5.44 5.22 -8.86
CA MET A 94 -4.29 4.61 -8.21
C MET A 94 -2.97 5.22 -8.71
N GLY A 95 -2.82 5.40 -10.02
CA GLY A 95 -1.64 6.02 -10.61
C GLY A 95 -1.44 7.49 -10.20
N ARG A 96 -2.52 8.27 -10.02
CA ARG A 96 -2.43 9.63 -9.46
C ARG A 96 -1.96 9.61 -8.01
N TRP A 97 -2.49 8.70 -7.21
CA TRP A 97 -2.07 8.54 -5.82
C TRP A 97 -0.60 8.12 -5.72
N LEU A 98 -0.15 7.17 -6.54
CA LEU A 98 1.23 6.70 -6.58
C LEU A 98 2.24 7.79 -6.97
N ARG A 99 1.87 8.73 -7.84
CA ARG A 99 2.75 9.87 -8.18
C ARG A 99 3.08 10.74 -6.98
N MET A 100 2.21 10.79 -5.97
CA MET A 100 2.41 11.59 -4.75
C MET A 100 3.03 10.79 -3.61
N HIS A 101 2.82 9.47 -3.60
CA HIS A 101 3.14 8.63 -2.45
C HIS A 101 4.13 7.50 -2.77
N GLY A 102 4.61 7.42 -4.02
CA GLY A 102 5.45 6.32 -4.50
C GLY A 102 6.79 6.19 -3.78
N GLU A 103 7.32 7.28 -3.18
CA GLU A 103 8.53 7.24 -2.38
C GLU A 103 8.42 6.24 -1.21
N GLY A 104 7.25 6.17 -0.57
CA GLY A 104 6.98 5.23 0.52
C GLY A 104 6.55 3.85 0.05
N ILE A 105 6.51 3.59 -1.27
CA ILE A 105 6.11 2.30 -1.86
C ILE A 105 7.31 1.60 -2.50
N TYR A 106 8.03 2.32 -3.39
CA TYR A 106 9.09 1.72 -4.18
C TYR A 106 10.39 1.58 -3.39
N GLU A 107 11.05 0.41 -3.53
CA GLU A 107 12.32 0.09 -2.87
C GLU A 107 12.25 0.15 -1.33
N THR A 108 11.07 -0.10 -0.78
CA THR A 108 10.87 -0.15 0.66
C THR A 108 10.95 -1.59 1.18
N VAL A 109 11.14 -1.71 2.47
CA VAL A 109 11.11 -2.96 3.21
C VAL A 109 10.06 -2.90 4.31
N ILE A 110 9.79 -4.03 4.94
CA ILE A 110 8.88 -4.14 6.08
C ILE A 110 9.37 -3.25 7.22
N ALA A 111 8.47 -2.50 7.83
CA ALA A 111 8.71 -1.77 9.07
C ALA A 111 8.18 -2.57 10.27
N GLU A 112 8.59 -2.20 11.48
CA GLU A 112 8.00 -2.69 12.72
C GLU A 112 7.40 -1.52 13.50
N PRO A 113 6.08 -1.58 13.79
CA PRO A 113 5.13 -2.58 13.27
C PRO A 113 4.90 -2.41 11.76
N PHE A 114 4.41 -3.44 11.06
CA PHE A 114 4.05 -3.31 9.65
C PHE A 114 2.61 -2.80 9.46
N PHE A 115 1.76 -2.95 10.49
CA PHE A 115 0.44 -2.32 10.55
C PHE A 115 -0.01 -2.04 11.99
N GLU A 116 -0.90 -1.09 12.15
CA GLU A 116 -1.60 -0.77 13.39
C GLU A 116 -2.96 -0.17 13.06
N ARG A 117 -4.06 -0.88 13.36
CA ARG A 117 -5.43 -0.44 13.02
C ARG A 117 -5.57 -0.14 11.52
N ASN A 118 -5.80 1.14 11.16
CA ASN A 118 -5.93 1.63 9.79
C ASN A 118 -4.64 2.27 9.26
N ILE A 119 -3.49 1.96 9.87
CA ILE A 119 -2.18 2.46 9.46
C ILE A 119 -1.34 1.30 8.95
N LYS A 120 -0.73 1.48 7.80
CA LYS A 120 0.27 0.58 7.22
C LYS A 120 1.62 1.26 7.21
N TYR A 121 2.68 0.49 7.47
CA TYR A 121 4.03 1.02 7.54
C TYR A 121 4.94 0.37 6.52
N THR A 122 5.83 1.18 5.95
CA THR A 122 6.99 0.73 5.18
C THR A 122 8.23 1.47 5.64
N LYS A 123 9.40 0.98 5.27
CA LYS A 123 10.68 1.58 5.68
C LYS A 123 11.67 1.62 4.52
N LYS A 124 12.44 2.72 4.43
CA LYS A 124 13.56 2.86 3.50
C LYS A 124 14.75 3.47 4.23
N GLY A 125 15.79 2.68 4.47
CA GLY A 125 16.90 3.09 5.33
C GLY A 125 16.42 3.37 6.76
N LYS A 126 16.57 4.63 7.21
CA LYS A 126 16.09 5.09 8.52
C LYS A 126 14.71 5.73 8.49
N THR A 127 14.20 6.05 7.29
CA THR A 127 12.92 6.73 7.13
C THR A 127 11.78 5.72 7.20
N ILE A 128 10.77 6.01 8.01
CA ILE A 128 9.54 5.23 8.12
C ILE A 128 8.41 6.00 7.45
N TYR A 129 7.61 5.29 6.69
CA TYR A 129 6.42 5.82 6.01
C TYR A 129 5.19 5.23 6.68
N ALA A 130 4.37 6.07 7.32
CA ALA A 130 3.12 5.67 7.97
C ALA A 130 1.94 6.12 7.10
N PHE A 131 1.26 5.15 6.50
CA PHE A 131 0.10 5.39 5.65
C PHE A 131 -1.18 5.27 6.47
N TYR A 132 -1.89 6.36 6.64
CA TYR A 132 -3.22 6.39 7.24
C TYR A 132 -4.26 6.11 6.16
N LEU A 133 -4.93 4.96 6.25
CA LEU A 133 -5.96 4.53 5.30
C LEU A 133 -7.30 5.17 5.67
N TYR A 134 -7.92 5.83 4.70
CA TYR A 134 -9.23 6.43 4.90
C TYR A 134 -10.35 5.42 4.67
N GLU A 135 -11.30 5.43 5.59
CA GLU A 135 -12.62 4.83 5.35
C GLU A 135 -13.44 5.70 4.39
N ASP A 136 -14.63 5.22 3.99
CA ASP A 136 -15.52 5.97 3.12
C ASP A 136 -15.86 7.32 3.73
N TYR A 137 -15.65 8.38 2.95
CA TYR A 137 -15.94 9.77 3.31
C TYR A 137 -15.25 10.29 4.59
N ALA A 138 -14.31 9.52 5.14
CA ALA A 138 -13.54 9.95 6.28
C ALA A 138 -12.54 11.06 5.90
N SER A 139 -12.22 11.89 6.87
CA SER A 139 -11.13 12.88 6.79
C SER A 139 -10.03 12.51 7.77
N LEU A 140 -8.83 13.06 7.57
CA LEU A 140 -7.75 12.93 8.52
C LEU A 140 -8.23 13.37 9.92
N PRO A 141 -8.13 12.53 10.97
CA PRO A 141 -8.50 12.93 12.33
C PRO A 141 -7.61 14.05 12.83
N LEU A 142 -8.02 14.80 13.85
CA LEU A 142 -7.21 15.87 14.43
C LEU A 142 -5.94 15.35 15.11
N ARG A 143 -5.97 14.09 15.54
CA ARG A 143 -4.81 13.40 16.12
C ARG A 143 -4.67 12.01 15.52
N VAL A 144 -3.45 11.67 15.10
CA VAL A 144 -3.11 10.34 14.61
C VAL A 144 -2.13 9.71 15.58
N HIS A 145 -2.45 8.51 16.05
CA HIS A 145 -1.62 7.75 16.98
C HIS A 145 -0.83 6.71 16.19
N LEU A 146 0.49 6.71 16.38
CA LEU A 146 1.42 5.78 15.74
C LEU A 146 2.24 5.07 16.81
N THR A 147 2.67 3.85 16.50
CA THR A 147 3.67 3.12 17.30
C THR A 147 4.91 2.92 16.46
N VAL A 148 6.04 3.48 16.87
CA VAL A 148 7.31 3.39 16.14
C VAL A 148 8.44 3.19 17.15
N PRO A 149 9.29 2.15 17.01
CA PRO A 149 10.36 1.86 17.96
C PRO A 149 11.49 2.87 17.91
N ASP A 150 11.72 3.51 16.75
CA ASP A 150 12.80 4.46 16.52
C ASP A 150 12.44 5.84 17.11
N LYS A 151 13.47 6.58 17.58
CA LYS A 151 13.29 7.99 17.98
C LYS A 151 13.16 8.85 16.73
N ILE A 152 12.06 9.58 16.63
CA ILE A 152 11.74 10.45 15.50
C ILE A 152 12.12 11.89 15.82
N SER A 153 12.76 12.55 14.89
CA SER A 153 13.16 13.95 14.97
C SER A 153 12.28 14.89 14.17
N ARG A 154 11.60 14.36 13.12
CA ARG A 154 10.78 15.16 12.24
C ARG A 154 9.65 14.29 11.66
N VAL A 155 8.46 14.90 11.48
CA VAL A 155 7.34 14.29 10.76
C VAL A 155 6.83 15.25 9.70
N ARG A 156 6.65 14.74 8.47
CA ARG A 156 6.10 15.50 7.34
C ARG A 156 4.91 14.79 6.71
N LEU A 157 3.91 15.56 6.28
CA LEU A 157 2.84 15.03 5.42
C LEU A 157 3.36 14.96 3.99
N MET A 158 3.49 13.75 3.43
CA MET A 158 4.18 13.51 2.14
C MET A 158 3.61 14.34 0.99
N ARG A 159 2.28 14.39 0.82
CA ARG A 159 1.65 15.06 -0.32
C ARG A 159 1.83 16.59 -0.37
N THR A 160 2.15 17.21 0.74
CA THR A 160 2.32 18.68 0.84
C THR A 160 3.73 19.09 1.26
N GLY A 161 4.51 18.16 1.83
CA GLY A 161 5.79 18.45 2.48
C GLY A 161 5.67 19.21 3.80
N GLN A 162 4.44 19.46 4.28
CA GLN A 162 4.18 20.20 5.52
C GLN A 162 4.72 19.44 6.72
N ASP A 163 5.45 20.13 7.59
CA ASP A 163 5.85 19.61 8.89
C ASP A 163 4.61 19.45 9.79
N ILE A 164 4.52 18.30 10.45
CA ILE A 164 3.42 17.96 11.35
C ILE A 164 3.97 17.97 12.78
N PRO A 165 3.42 18.80 13.67
CA PRO A 165 3.75 18.78 15.09
C PRO A 165 3.44 17.40 15.69
N PHE A 166 4.27 16.91 16.58
CA PHE A 166 4.07 15.64 17.24
C PHE A 166 4.68 15.60 18.64
N GLU A 167 4.17 14.69 19.44
CA GLU A 167 4.74 14.30 20.73
C GLU A 167 5.13 12.83 20.65
N GLN A 168 6.31 12.48 21.17
CA GLN A 168 6.76 11.10 21.27
C GLN A 168 7.09 10.75 22.72
N ILE A 169 6.42 9.72 23.24
CA ILE A 169 6.68 9.12 24.55
C ILE A 169 7.01 7.65 24.32
N GLU A 170 8.25 7.27 24.57
CA GLU A 170 8.78 5.95 24.22
C GLU A 170 8.57 5.60 22.76
N ASN A 171 7.84 4.54 22.46
CA ASN A 171 7.50 4.08 21.11
C ASN A 171 6.17 4.63 20.58
N LYS A 172 5.47 5.47 21.32
CA LYS A 172 4.18 6.05 20.93
C LYS A 172 4.36 7.47 20.44
N ILE A 173 3.80 7.77 19.28
CA ILE A 173 3.79 9.10 18.66
C ILE A 173 2.35 9.55 18.51
N ILE A 174 2.09 10.80 18.86
CA ILE A 174 0.80 11.46 18.64
C ILE A 174 1.08 12.64 17.69
N LEU A 175 0.57 12.54 16.46
CA LEU A 175 0.64 13.61 15.49
C LEU A 175 -0.51 14.58 15.72
N ASP A 176 -0.20 15.88 15.76
CA ASP A 176 -1.20 16.94 15.72
C ASP A 176 -1.45 17.35 14.26
N THR A 177 -2.55 16.91 13.72
CA THR A 177 -2.96 17.16 12.33
C THR A 177 -4.00 18.28 12.19
N GLU A 178 -4.22 19.08 13.24
CA GLU A 178 -5.23 20.16 13.21
C GLU A 178 -4.96 21.14 12.06
N THR A 179 -3.69 21.51 11.86
CA THR A 179 -3.25 22.45 10.83
C THR A 179 -2.95 21.77 9.48
N ALA A 180 -3.02 20.44 9.40
CA ALA A 180 -2.76 19.73 8.16
C ALA A 180 -3.77 20.10 7.07
N VAL A 181 -3.28 20.34 5.86
CA VAL A 181 -4.16 20.58 4.72
C VAL A 181 -5.06 19.36 4.51
N ARG A 182 -6.37 19.56 4.69
CA ARG A 182 -7.34 18.49 4.56
C ARG A 182 -7.76 18.32 3.11
N ASN A 183 -7.80 17.07 2.68
CA ASN A 183 -8.30 16.72 1.36
C ASN A 183 -9.14 15.45 1.47
N THR A 184 -10.37 15.52 1.00
CA THR A 184 -11.33 14.42 1.03
C THR A 184 -11.20 13.45 -0.14
N ALA A 185 -10.32 13.75 -1.11
CA ALA A 185 -10.19 12.98 -2.34
C ALA A 185 -9.10 11.89 -2.28
N PHE A 186 -8.41 11.72 -1.15
CA PHE A 186 -7.33 10.75 -1.05
C PHE A 186 -7.77 9.48 -0.33
N TYR A 187 -7.26 8.37 -0.80
CA TYR A 187 -7.54 7.03 -0.30
C TYR A 187 -6.69 6.69 0.92
N ALA A 188 -5.51 7.28 1.00
CA ALA A 188 -4.60 7.23 2.13
C ALA A 188 -3.66 8.43 2.10
N ASP A 189 -3.30 8.97 3.27
CA ASP A 189 -2.22 9.94 3.45
C ASP A 189 -0.99 9.25 4.03
N CYS A 190 0.19 9.74 3.67
CA CYS A 190 1.46 9.24 4.17
C CYS A 190 2.16 10.29 5.02
N PHE A 191 2.57 9.90 6.22
CA PHE A 191 3.49 10.64 7.07
C PHE A 191 4.90 10.07 6.91
N ILE A 192 5.87 10.94 6.65
CA ILE A 192 7.29 10.62 6.57
C ILE A 192 7.89 10.90 7.95
N LEU A 193 8.44 9.87 8.59
CA LEU A 193 9.05 9.92 9.91
C LEU A 193 10.58 9.77 9.75
N GLU A 194 11.32 10.80 10.21
CA GLU A 194 12.79 10.91 10.08
C GLU A 194 13.48 11.03 11.44
#